data_246c609815ded468f5e5bb01394f702c
#
_entry.id   246c609815ded468f5e5bb01394f702c
#
_cell.length_a   1.000
_cell.length_b   1.000
_cell.length_c   1.000
_cell.angle_alpha   90.00
_cell.angle_beta   90.00
_cell.angle_gamma   90.00
#
_symmetry.space_group_name_H-M   'P 1'
#
loop_
_entity.id
_entity.type
_entity.pdbx_description
1 polymer ?
#
loop_
_entity_poly.entity_id
_entity_poly.type
_entity_poly.pdbx_seq_one_letter_code
_entity_poly.pdbx_strand_id
1 'polypeptide(L)'
;MAMDIQDMVAAMAAKNEAFRGNEMVPEKVEIYNKLKEHAAAISKVMRTPWHADDLELREQNTFVYVDFPLPVSILNDSIRNRISEMYKLADMVTFADVNCRLRMTFTVANVWKE
;
A
#
# COMPACT_ATOMS: atom_id res chain seq x y z
N MET A 1 7.41 30.70 -23.70
CA MET A 1 8.45 29.76 -24.12
C MET A 1 8.22 28.45 -23.38
N ALA A 2 8.29 27.36 -24.08
CA ALA A 2 8.17 26.07 -23.44
C ALA A 2 9.37 25.83 -22.51
N MET A 3 9.10 25.32 -21.32
CA MET A 3 10.14 24.94 -20.39
C MET A 3 10.92 23.78 -20.96
N ASP A 4 12.25 23.87 -21.03
CA ASP A 4 13.04 22.75 -21.50
C ASP A 4 13.23 21.69 -20.40
N ILE A 5 13.86 20.58 -20.75
CA ILE A 5 14.04 19.47 -19.82
C ILE A 5 14.88 19.89 -18.62
N GLN A 6 15.92 20.71 -18.84
CA GLN A 6 16.77 21.18 -17.75
C GLN A 6 16.00 22.06 -16.78
N ASP A 7 15.15 22.95 -17.30
CA ASP A 7 14.32 23.80 -16.45
C ASP A 7 13.31 22.98 -15.65
N MET A 8 12.75 21.95 -16.27
CA MET A 8 11.85 21.01 -15.57
C MET A 8 12.57 20.27 -14.44
N VAL A 9 13.77 19.78 -14.70
CA VAL A 9 14.56 19.10 -13.68
C VAL A 9 14.93 20.05 -12.55
N ALA A 10 15.31 21.26 -12.85
CA ALA A 10 15.62 22.28 -11.84
C ALA A 10 14.39 22.61 -10.99
N ALA A 11 13.23 22.74 -11.61
CA ALA A 11 11.99 23.01 -10.91
C ALA A 11 11.62 21.85 -9.99
N MET A 12 11.79 20.61 -10.45
CA MET A 12 11.54 19.42 -9.63
C MET A 12 12.52 19.33 -8.47
N ALA A 13 13.79 19.63 -8.69
CA ALA A 13 14.80 19.63 -7.66
C ALA A 13 14.51 20.67 -6.60
N ALA A 14 14.12 21.88 -7.00
CA ALA A 14 13.74 22.94 -6.07
C ALA A 14 12.51 22.53 -5.25
N LYS A 15 11.52 21.93 -5.88
CA LYS A 15 10.34 21.41 -5.19
C LYS A 15 10.72 20.33 -4.18
N ASN A 16 11.62 19.43 -4.57
CA ASN A 16 12.09 18.38 -3.68
C ASN A 16 12.87 18.95 -2.49
N GLU A 17 13.63 20.00 -2.70
CA GLU A 17 14.34 20.67 -1.60
C GLU A 17 13.37 21.31 -0.61
N ALA A 18 12.26 21.87 -1.10
CA ALA A 18 11.23 22.42 -0.22
C ALA A 18 10.64 21.33 0.70
N PHE A 19 10.73 20.07 0.29
CA PHE A 19 10.31 18.91 1.08
C PHE A 19 11.52 18.07 1.49
N ARG A 20 12.59 18.74 1.91
CA ARG A 20 13.82 18.06 2.31
C ARG A 20 13.53 17.00 3.36
N GLY A 21 14.17 15.83 3.23
CA GLY A 21 13.91 14.69 4.08
C GLY A 21 12.70 13.86 3.67
N ASN A 22 12.04 14.23 2.57
CA ASN A 22 10.81 13.59 2.11
C ASN A 22 11.04 12.58 1.00
N GLU A 23 12.15 11.88 1.07
CA GLU A 23 12.37 10.72 0.22
C GLU A 23 11.66 9.52 0.81
N MET A 24 11.21 8.62 -0.04
CA MET A 24 10.59 7.37 0.43
C MET A 24 11.65 6.47 1.05
N VAL A 25 11.28 5.80 2.14
CA VAL A 25 12.13 4.81 2.78
C VAL A 25 12.09 3.54 1.94
N PRO A 26 13.22 3.08 1.35
CA PRO A 26 13.21 1.93 0.44
C PRO A 26 12.61 0.66 1.04
N GLU A 27 12.90 0.38 2.31
CA GLU A 27 12.37 -0.80 2.99
C GLU A 27 10.84 -0.73 3.10
N LYS A 28 10.30 0.46 3.31
CA LYS A 28 8.84 0.64 3.41
C LYS A 28 8.16 0.48 2.06
N VAL A 29 8.78 0.99 1.00
CA VAL A 29 8.29 0.81 -0.36
C VAL A 29 8.30 -0.67 -0.74
N GLU A 30 9.36 -1.39 -0.37
CA GLU A 30 9.44 -2.83 -0.62
C GLU A 30 8.33 -3.60 0.10
N ILE A 31 8.10 -3.27 1.37
CA ILE A 31 7.01 -3.86 2.16
C ILE A 31 5.66 -3.58 1.48
N TYR A 32 5.42 -2.35 1.08
CA TYR A 32 4.20 -1.97 0.39
C TYR A 32 4.00 -2.78 -0.90
N ASN A 33 5.06 -2.94 -1.69
CA ASN A 33 4.97 -3.71 -2.92
C ASN A 33 4.67 -5.19 -2.66
N LYS A 34 5.26 -5.77 -1.62
CA LYS A 34 4.96 -7.15 -1.22
C LYS A 34 3.52 -7.30 -0.75
N LEU A 35 3.01 -6.34 0.02
CA LEU A 35 1.61 -6.34 0.43
C LEU A 35 0.66 -6.30 -0.77
N LYS A 36 0.99 -5.48 -1.77
CA LYS A 36 0.18 -5.43 -3.01
C LYS A 36 0.20 -6.77 -3.75
N GLU A 37 1.35 -7.43 -3.82
CA GLU A 37 1.44 -8.73 -4.47
C GLU A 37 0.57 -9.77 -3.77
N HIS A 38 0.62 -9.82 -2.45
CA HIS A 38 -0.22 -10.73 -1.67
C HIS A 38 -1.71 -10.41 -1.85
N ALA A 39 -2.07 -9.14 -1.77
CA ALA A 39 -3.46 -8.71 -1.94
C ALA A 39 -4.00 -9.07 -3.32
N ALA A 40 -3.22 -8.81 -4.36
CA ALA A 40 -3.61 -9.14 -5.74
C ALA A 40 -3.80 -10.64 -5.92
N ALA A 41 -2.92 -11.45 -5.33
CA ALA A 41 -3.01 -12.91 -5.41
C ALA A 41 -4.26 -13.43 -4.67
N ILE A 42 -4.54 -12.90 -3.48
CA ILE A 42 -5.74 -13.25 -2.73
C ILE A 42 -6.99 -12.88 -3.53
N SER A 43 -7.01 -11.66 -4.05
CA SER A 43 -8.13 -11.16 -4.85
C SER A 43 -8.41 -12.03 -6.07
N LYS A 44 -7.36 -12.48 -6.75
CA LYS A 44 -7.49 -13.33 -7.93
C LYS A 44 -8.11 -14.67 -7.59
N VAL A 45 -7.69 -15.28 -6.48
CA VAL A 45 -8.21 -16.60 -6.06
C VAL A 45 -9.64 -16.50 -5.53
N MET A 46 -9.90 -15.50 -4.69
CA MET A 46 -11.19 -15.34 -4.03
C MET A 46 -12.17 -14.48 -4.81
N ARG A 47 -11.73 -13.86 -5.91
CA ARG A 47 -12.55 -12.94 -6.72
C ARG A 47 -13.13 -11.83 -5.86
N THR A 48 -12.29 -11.21 -5.04
CA THR A 48 -12.69 -10.14 -4.14
C THR A 48 -11.96 -8.85 -4.47
N PRO A 49 -12.57 -7.68 -4.19
CA PRO A 49 -11.89 -6.41 -4.43
C PRO A 49 -10.68 -6.22 -3.52
N TRP A 50 -9.68 -5.54 -4.05
CA TRP A 50 -8.55 -5.07 -3.27
C TRP A 50 -8.17 -3.68 -3.74
N HIS A 51 -7.44 -2.95 -2.89
CA HIS A 51 -6.99 -1.61 -3.22
C HIS A 51 -5.67 -1.33 -2.54
N ALA A 52 -4.87 -0.49 -3.17
CA ALA A 52 -3.64 0.02 -2.60
C ALA A 52 -3.63 1.53 -2.76
N ASP A 53 -3.18 2.22 -1.72
CA ASP A 53 -3.05 3.66 -1.76
C ASP A 53 -1.96 4.08 -2.75
N ASP A 54 -2.03 5.32 -3.20
CA ASP A 54 -1.04 5.87 -4.11
C ASP A 54 0.12 6.44 -3.30
N LEU A 55 1.32 5.85 -3.48
CA LEU A 55 2.51 6.31 -2.78
C LEU A 55 2.92 7.74 -3.15
N GLU A 56 2.50 8.22 -4.32
CA GLU A 56 2.82 9.58 -4.74
C GLU A 56 1.99 10.63 -4.00
N LEU A 57 0.87 10.20 -3.41
CA LEU A 57 0.12 11.07 -2.50
C LEU A 57 0.98 11.25 -1.24
N ARG A 58 1.14 12.49 -0.84
CA ARG A 58 2.08 12.85 0.22
C ARG A 58 1.54 12.53 1.61
N GLU A 59 1.12 11.28 1.80
CA GLU A 59 0.67 10.76 3.08
C GLU A 59 1.84 10.11 3.83
N GLN A 60 1.89 10.28 5.14
CA GLN A 60 2.93 9.67 5.96
C GLN A 60 2.83 8.15 5.97
N ASN A 61 1.63 7.63 5.97
CA ASN A 61 1.35 6.20 5.96
C ASN A 61 0.68 5.83 4.64
N THR A 62 0.89 4.59 4.22
CA THR A 62 0.18 4.04 3.07
C THR A 62 -0.48 2.73 3.48
N PHE A 63 -1.40 2.25 2.67
CA PHE A 63 -2.12 1.04 3.01
C PHE A 63 -2.45 0.19 1.80
N VAL A 64 -2.71 -1.08 2.08
CA VAL A 64 -3.26 -2.05 1.13
C VAL A 64 -4.41 -2.76 1.83
N TYR A 65 -5.55 -2.88 1.17
CA TYR A 65 -6.65 -3.63 1.77
C TYR A 65 -7.21 -4.67 0.82
N VAL A 66 -7.84 -5.68 1.42
CA VAL A 66 -8.60 -6.72 0.72
C VAL A 66 -9.96 -6.84 1.39
N ASP A 67 -11.00 -6.89 0.57
CA ASP A 67 -12.38 -7.09 1.07
C ASP A 67 -12.75 -8.56 0.91
N PHE A 68 -12.93 -9.25 2.03
CA PHE A 68 -13.31 -10.66 2.03
C PHE A 68 -14.82 -10.81 2.06
N PRO A 69 -15.38 -11.72 1.26
CA PRO A 69 -16.81 -11.98 1.34
C PRO A 69 -17.18 -12.61 2.68
N LEU A 70 -18.35 -12.29 3.19
CA LEU A 70 -18.85 -12.89 4.43
C LEU A 70 -19.90 -13.94 4.10
N PRO A 71 -19.91 -15.07 4.79
CA PRO A 71 -18.98 -15.49 5.83
C PRO A 71 -17.58 -15.85 5.27
N VAL A 72 -16.54 -15.58 6.05
CA VAL A 72 -15.14 -15.85 5.64
C VAL A 72 -14.80 -17.31 5.95
N SER A 73 -15.58 -18.23 5.42
CA SER A 73 -15.42 -19.66 5.68
C SER A 73 -14.60 -20.40 4.63
N ILE A 74 -14.21 -19.72 3.56
CA ILE A 74 -13.60 -20.35 2.37
C ILE A 74 -12.08 -20.11 2.32
N LEU A 75 -11.46 -19.85 3.45
CA LEU A 75 -10.02 -19.65 3.51
C LEU A 75 -9.30 -20.98 3.43
N ASN A 76 -8.53 -21.18 2.36
CA ASN A 76 -7.63 -22.32 2.26
C ASN A 76 -6.27 -21.96 2.84
N ASP A 77 -5.37 -22.95 2.94
CA ASP A 77 -4.06 -22.75 3.55
C ASP A 77 -3.21 -21.74 2.78
N SER A 78 -3.33 -21.71 1.46
CA SER A 78 -2.60 -20.75 0.63
C SER A 78 -2.99 -19.32 0.98
N ILE A 79 -4.30 -19.05 1.10
CA ILE A 79 -4.81 -17.73 1.47
C ILE A 79 -4.39 -17.37 2.89
N ARG A 80 -4.51 -18.30 3.83
CA ARG A 80 -4.10 -18.07 5.22
C ARG A 80 -2.62 -17.73 5.32
N ASN A 81 -1.78 -18.42 4.55
CA ASN A 81 -0.34 -18.15 4.55
C ASN A 81 -0.04 -16.77 4.03
N ARG A 82 -0.74 -16.33 2.97
CA ARG A 82 -0.56 -14.97 2.44
C ARG A 82 -1.00 -13.91 3.46
N ILE A 83 -2.12 -14.12 4.12
CA ILE A 83 -2.60 -13.22 5.16
C ILE A 83 -1.58 -13.15 6.30
N SER A 84 -1.04 -14.29 6.72
CA SER A 84 -0.02 -14.36 7.76
C SER A 84 1.23 -13.57 7.38
N GLU A 85 1.69 -13.68 6.14
CA GLU A 85 2.82 -12.91 5.66
C GLU A 85 2.51 -11.40 5.64
N MET A 86 1.31 -11.03 5.24
CA MET A 86 0.89 -9.62 5.26
C MET A 86 0.88 -9.07 6.69
N TYR A 87 0.44 -9.85 7.66
CA TYR A 87 0.50 -9.46 9.08
C TYR A 87 1.91 -9.18 9.54
N LYS A 88 2.86 -10.00 9.11
CA LYS A 88 4.27 -9.82 9.48
C LYS A 88 4.88 -8.57 8.85
N LEU A 89 4.42 -8.21 7.66
CA LEU A 89 4.95 -7.07 6.92
C LEU A 89 4.36 -5.73 7.38
N ALA A 90 3.08 -5.71 7.72
CA ALA A 90 2.37 -4.48 8.03
C ALA A 90 2.72 -3.97 9.43
N ASP A 91 2.73 -2.65 9.58
CA ASP A 91 2.88 -2.02 10.89
C ASP A 91 1.59 -2.07 11.70
N MET A 92 0.46 -2.09 11.01
CA MET A 92 -0.84 -2.14 11.67
C MET A 92 -1.83 -2.84 10.75
N VAL A 93 -2.73 -3.62 11.34
CA VAL A 93 -3.82 -4.27 10.61
C VAL A 93 -5.13 -3.88 11.27
N THR A 94 -6.06 -3.39 10.48
CA THR A 94 -7.39 -3.02 10.97
C THR A 94 -8.47 -3.78 10.23
N PHE A 95 -9.62 -3.89 10.86
CA PHE A 95 -10.77 -4.61 10.33
C PHE A 95 -11.96 -3.66 10.27
N ALA A 96 -12.69 -3.72 9.18
CA ALA A 96 -13.92 -2.95 9.03
C ALA A 96 -14.96 -3.77 8.27
N ASP A 97 -16.21 -3.55 8.59
CA ASP A 97 -17.33 -4.14 7.86
C ASP A 97 -17.75 -3.12 6.80
N VAL A 98 -17.59 -3.46 5.55
CA VAL A 98 -17.88 -2.57 4.43
C VAL A 98 -18.72 -3.33 3.39
N ASN A 99 -19.97 -2.89 3.19
CA ASN A 99 -20.86 -3.49 2.20
C ASN A 99 -20.97 -5.01 2.34
N CYS A 100 -21.19 -5.47 3.58
CA CYS A 100 -21.32 -6.90 3.90
C CYS A 100 -20.05 -7.71 3.58
N ARG A 101 -18.90 -7.05 3.58
CA ARG A 101 -17.60 -7.69 3.41
C ARG A 101 -16.71 -7.29 4.57
N LEU A 102 -15.78 -8.17 4.91
CA LEU A 102 -14.76 -7.87 5.91
C LEU A 102 -13.57 -7.23 5.21
N ARG A 103 -13.33 -5.95 5.48
CA ARG A 103 -12.16 -5.26 4.96
C ARG A 103 -11.01 -5.40 5.94
N MET A 104 -9.93 -6.02 5.48
CA MET A 104 -8.67 -6.04 6.21
C MET A 104 -7.75 -5.01 5.59
N THR A 105 -7.34 -4.02 6.38
CA THR A 105 -6.44 -2.96 5.91
C THR A 105 -5.09 -3.15 6.56
N PHE A 106 -4.06 -3.26 5.73
CA PHE A 106 -2.67 -3.42 6.15
C PHE A 106 -1.95 -2.10 5.91
N THR A 107 -1.52 -1.47 6.98
CA THR A 107 -0.92 -0.15 6.94
C THR A 107 0.60 -0.24 7.05
N VAL A 108 1.29 0.52 6.21
CA VAL A 108 2.73 0.74 6.29
C VAL A 108 2.93 2.18 6.75
N ALA A 109 3.51 2.33 7.93
CA ALA A 109 3.70 3.63 8.56
C ALA A 109 5.03 4.25 8.14
N ASN A 110 5.10 5.57 8.17
CA ASN A 110 6.33 6.32 7.98
C ASN A 110 7.05 5.98 6.68
N VAL A 111 6.32 6.02 5.59
CA VAL A 111 6.84 5.70 4.25
C VAL A 111 7.85 6.74 3.79
N TRP A 112 7.68 7.98 4.23
CA TRP A 112 8.57 9.08 3.87
C TRP A 112 9.60 9.34 4.95
N LYS A 113 10.83 9.60 4.54
CA LYS A 113 11.88 10.03 5.46
C LYS A 113 11.57 11.44 5.98
N GLU A 114 11.87 11.64 7.20
CA GLU A 114 11.78 12.97 7.81
C GLU A 114 13.07 13.78 7.61
#